data_2e3782ccc66f2df448ff8f5a05a80f10
#
_entry.id   2e3782ccc66f2df448ff8f5a05a80f10
#
_cell.length_a   1.000
_cell.length_b   1.000
_cell.length_c   1.000
_cell.angle_alpha   90.00
_cell.angle_beta   90.00
_cell.angle_gamma   90.00
#
_symmetry.space_group_name_H-M   'P 1'
#
loop_
_entity.id
_entity.type
_entity.pdbx_description
1 polymer ?
#
loop_
_entity_poly.entity_id
_entity_poly.type
_entity_poly.pdbx_seq_one_letter_code
_entity_poly.pdbx_strand_id
1 'polypeptide(L)'
;MYARIATFEGGDNEKLRQMNEERMQSGEMQPPEGMKRAMVLADPDSNRRLFIAFFDSREQIDAAQERFEQMGDEIPEDVRGRRTSVDVYEVAFENNV
;
A
#
# COMPACT_ATOMS: atom_id res chain seq x y z
N MET A 1 -1.88 9.63 -14.54
CA MET A 1 -1.64 9.05 -13.21
C MET A 1 -2.14 7.62 -13.14
N TYR A 2 -1.38 6.77 -12.49
CA TYR A 2 -1.70 5.35 -12.34
C TYR A 2 -1.76 4.98 -10.87
N ALA A 3 -2.60 4.01 -10.53
CA ALA A 3 -2.75 3.48 -9.17
C ALA A 3 -2.41 1.99 -9.15
N ARG A 4 -1.54 1.61 -8.20
CA ARG A 4 -1.27 0.20 -7.89
C ARG A 4 -2.08 -0.15 -6.64
N ILE A 5 -2.89 -1.19 -6.73
CA ILE A 5 -3.78 -1.61 -5.66
C ILE A 5 -3.40 -3.03 -5.25
N ALA A 6 -2.89 -3.18 -4.03
CA ALA A 6 -2.60 -4.49 -3.44
C ALA A 6 -3.70 -4.80 -2.42
N THR A 7 -4.33 -5.95 -2.58
CA THR A 7 -5.40 -6.41 -1.69
C THR A 7 -4.85 -7.43 -0.70
N PHE A 8 -5.16 -7.25 0.58
CA PHE A 8 -4.76 -8.15 1.66
C PHE A 8 -5.97 -8.63 2.42
N GLU A 9 -5.92 -9.88 2.89
CA GLU A 9 -6.95 -10.48 3.75
C GLU A 9 -6.29 -11.07 4.97
N GLY A 10 -6.98 -10.99 6.11
CA GLY A 10 -6.44 -11.44 7.39
C GLY A 10 -5.54 -10.39 8.02
N GLY A 11 -4.69 -10.81 8.97
CA GLY A 11 -3.79 -9.92 9.68
C GLY A 11 -4.48 -9.14 10.79
N ASP A 12 -3.83 -8.07 11.25
CA ASP A 12 -4.31 -7.25 12.36
C ASP A 12 -4.23 -5.76 11.96
N ASN A 13 -5.39 -5.19 11.64
CA ASN A 13 -5.49 -3.80 11.18
C ASN A 13 -4.98 -2.80 12.23
N GLU A 14 -5.26 -3.05 13.50
CA GLU A 14 -4.85 -2.13 14.58
C GLU A 14 -3.34 -2.13 14.75
N LYS A 15 -2.70 -3.31 14.76
CA LYS A 15 -1.25 -3.41 14.85
C LYS A 15 -0.57 -2.80 13.62
N LEU A 16 -1.14 -3.03 12.44
CA LEU A 16 -0.60 -2.47 11.20
C LEU A 16 -0.63 -0.93 11.25
N ARG A 17 -1.74 -0.35 11.71
CA ARG A 17 -1.87 1.09 11.86
C ARG A 17 -0.83 1.64 12.83
N GLN A 18 -0.66 0.99 13.97
CA GLN A 18 0.33 1.39 14.98
C GLN A 18 1.75 1.33 14.41
N MET A 19 2.10 0.26 13.72
CA MET A 19 3.42 0.11 13.11
C MET A 19 3.69 1.20 12.08
N ASN A 20 2.70 1.51 11.25
CA ASN A 20 2.84 2.56 10.24
C ASN A 20 3.02 3.94 10.87
N GLU A 21 2.27 4.25 11.93
CA GLU A 21 2.41 5.50 12.66
C GLU A 21 3.80 5.64 13.28
N GLU A 22 4.30 4.57 13.91
CA GLU A 22 5.63 4.57 14.51
C GLU A 22 6.71 4.78 13.46
N ARG A 23 6.60 4.14 12.31
CA ARG A 23 7.56 4.29 11.21
C ARG A 23 7.55 5.70 10.63
N MET A 24 6.38 6.31 10.51
CA MET A 24 6.27 7.68 10.05
C MET A 24 6.93 8.65 11.04
N GLN A 25 6.72 8.45 12.35
CA GLN A 25 7.29 9.30 13.40
C GLN A 25 8.80 9.15 13.48
N SER A 26 9.33 7.94 13.30
CA SER A 26 10.77 7.68 13.38
C SER A 26 11.54 8.07 12.13
N GLY A 27 10.83 8.37 11.03
CA GLY A 27 11.46 8.66 9.74
C GLY A 27 12.04 7.43 9.03
N GLU A 28 11.73 6.23 9.49
CA GLU A 28 12.22 4.99 8.89
C GLU A 28 11.46 4.59 7.63
N MET A 29 10.32 5.19 7.39
CA MET A 29 9.52 4.86 6.20
C MET A 29 10.16 5.47 4.96
N GLN A 30 10.58 4.58 4.04
CA GLN A 30 11.17 4.98 2.77
C GLN A 30 10.25 4.49 1.64
N PRO A 31 9.42 5.40 1.09
CA PRO A 31 8.53 5.02 0.00
C PRO A 31 9.33 4.72 -1.28
N PRO A 32 8.76 3.92 -2.20
CA PRO A 32 9.36 3.73 -3.51
C PRO A 32 9.56 5.05 -4.24
N GLU A 33 10.63 5.14 -5.03
CA GLU A 33 10.88 6.32 -5.85
C GLU A 33 9.72 6.54 -6.83
N GLY A 34 9.28 7.78 -6.95
CA GLY A 34 8.21 8.17 -7.84
C GLY A 34 6.81 8.07 -7.24
N MET A 35 6.66 7.52 -6.04
CA MET A 35 5.36 7.44 -5.39
C MET A 35 4.90 8.83 -4.98
N LYS A 36 3.72 9.24 -5.46
CA LYS A 36 3.16 10.57 -5.21
C LYS A 36 2.23 10.59 -4.01
N ARG A 37 1.53 9.49 -3.77
CA ARG A 37 0.53 9.39 -2.73
C ARG A 37 0.33 7.92 -2.39
N ALA A 38 -0.01 7.64 -1.14
CA ALA A 38 -0.39 6.30 -0.71
C ALA A 38 -1.52 6.39 0.30
N MET A 39 -2.37 5.38 0.31
CA MET A 39 -3.42 5.25 1.30
C MET A 39 -3.72 3.78 1.58
N VAL A 40 -4.20 3.51 2.78
CA VAL A 40 -4.70 2.19 3.15
C VAL A 40 -6.19 2.33 3.43
N LEU A 41 -6.99 1.54 2.74
CA LEU A 41 -8.43 1.42 2.99
C LEU A 41 -8.66 0.10 3.71
N ALA A 42 -9.34 0.15 4.84
CA ALA A 42 -9.62 -1.04 5.63
C ALA A 42 -11.13 -1.25 5.76
N ASP A 43 -11.56 -2.49 5.54
CA ASP A 43 -12.94 -2.89 5.82
C ASP A 43 -12.97 -3.49 7.24
N PRO A 44 -13.60 -2.80 8.20
CA PRO A 44 -13.61 -3.28 9.59
C PRO A 44 -14.39 -4.57 9.77
N ASP A 45 -15.31 -4.89 8.85
CA ASP A 45 -16.19 -6.05 8.99
C ASP A 45 -15.60 -7.31 8.37
N SER A 46 -14.78 -7.19 7.33
CA SER A 46 -14.26 -8.34 6.57
C SER A 46 -12.79 -8.63 6.80
N ASN A 47 -12.10 -7.81 7.59
CA ASN A 47 -10.65 -7.90 7.82
C ASN A 47 -9.85 -7.84 6.51
N ARG A 48 -10.34 -7.05 5.56
CA ARG A 48 -9.77 -6.87 4.23
C ARG A 48 -9.19 -5.47 4.12
N ARG A 49 -8.06 -5.34 3.46
CA ARG A 49 -7.38 -4.04 3.26
C ARG A 49 -6.94 -3.89 1.83
N LEU A 50 -6.96 -2.63 1.38
CA LEU A 50 -6.38 -2.23 0.11
C LEU A 50 -5.25 -1.25 0.38
N PHE A 51 -4.06 -1.54 -0.15
CA PHE A 51 -2.97 -0.56 -0.17
C PHE A 51 -2.91 0.04 -1.57
N ILE A 52 -3.12 1.34 -1.65
CA ILE A 52 -3.19 2.06 -2.93
C ILE A 52 -2.01 3.03 -3.00
N ALA A 53 -1.21 2.91 -4.05
CA ALA A 53 -0.07 3.79 -4.29
C ALA A 53 -0.22 4.45 -5.67
N PHE A 54 -0.03 5.76 -5.72
CA PHE A 54 -0.20 6.56 -6.94
C PHE A 54 1.13 6.99 -7.52
N PHE A 55 1.27 6.85 -8.84
CA PHE A 55 2.46 7.20 -9.60
C PHE A 55 2.07 7.95 -10.87
N ASP A 56 3.00 8.69 -11.47
CA ASP A 56 2.75 9.39 -12.74
C ASP A 56 2.66 8.44 -13.93
N SER A 57 3.39 7.32 -13.90
CA SER A 57 3.43 6.39 -15.02
C SER A 57 3.43 4.94 -14.56
N ARG A 58 3.04 4.06 -15.48
CA ARG A 58 3.08 2.62 -15.24
C ARG A 58 4.52 2.10 -15.12
N GLU A 59 5.44 2.67 -15.88
CA GLU A 59 6.86 2.31 -15.81
C GLU A 59 7.43 2.56 -14.41
N GLN A 60 7.00 3.62 -13.74
CA GLN A 60 7.42 3.89 -12.36
C GLN A 60 6.90 2.81 -11.40
N ILE A 61 5.69 2.33 -11.61
CA ILE A 61 5.12 1.23 -10.81
C ILE A 61 5.94 -0.05 -11.02
N ASP A 62 6.27 -0.37 -12.27
CA ASP A 62 7.06 -1.57 -12.59
C ASP A 62 8.46 -1.48 -11.95
N ALA A 63 9.08 -0.31 -12.01
CA ALA A 63 10.39 -0.07 -11.38
C ALA A 63 10.34 -0.16 -9.86
N ALA A 64 9.18 0.09 -9.25
CA ALA A 64 9.00 0.07 -7.79
C ALA A 64 8.66 -1.31 -7.23
N GLN A 65 8.44 -2.33 -8.07
CA GLN A 65 7.96 -3.65 -7.62
C GLN A 65 8.87 -4.28 -6.57
N GLU A 66 10.17 -4.25 -6.77
CA GLU A 66 11.13 -4.81 -5.82
C GLU A 66 11.02 -4.13 -4.45
N ARG A 67 10.87 -2.80 -4.43
CA ARG A 67 10.72 -2.05 -3.18
C ARG A 67 9.41 -2.42 -2.48
N PHE A 68 8.32 -2.60 -3.21
CA PHE A 68 7.06 -3.05 -2.62
C PHE A 68 7.19 -4.44 -1.99
N GLU A 69 7.90 -5.36 -2.63
CA GLU A 69 8.15 -6.68 -2.08
C GLU A 69 8.96 -6.58 -0.77
N GLN A 70 9.99 -5.75 -0.73
CA GLN A 70 10.78 -5.50 0.47
C GLN A 70 9.93 -4.93 1.60
N MET A 71 9.06 -3.96 1.30
CA MET A 71 8.16 -3.37 2.28
C MET A 71 7.21 -4.41 2.89
N GLY A 72 6.70 -5.31 2.05
CA GLY A 72 5.86 -6.41 2.52
C GLY A 72 6.60 -7.34 3.47
N ASP A 73 7.85 -7.65 3.14
CA ASP A 73 8.68 -8.56 3.96
C ASP A 73 9.07 -7.95 5.31
N GLU A 74 9.07 -6.62 5.43
CA GLU A 74 9.38 -5.92 6.67
C GLU A 74 8.25 -6.01 7.71
N ILE A 75 7.07 -6.43 7.32
CA ILE A 75 5.90 -6.54 8.19
C ILE A 75 5.57 -8.02 8.40
N PRO A 76 5.45 -8.50 9.67
CA PRO A 76 5.08 -9.90 9.91
C PRO A 76 3.75 -10.26 9.24
N GLU A 77 3.66 -11.48 8.72
CA GLU A 77 2.45 -11.95 8.00
C GLU A 77 1.20 -11.92 8.88
N ASP A 78 1.33 -12.23 10.17
CA ASP A 78 0.20 -12.19 11.11
C ASP A 78 -0.35 -10.77 11.32
N VAL A 79 0.45 -9.75 11.04
CA VAL A 79 0.04 -8.34 11.09
C VAL A 79 -0.45 -7.87 9.72
N ARG A 80 0.34 -8.15 8.67
CA ARG A 80 0.08 -7.72 7.30
C ARG A 80 -1.10 -8.45 6.66
N GLY A 81 -1.27 -9.74 6.97
CA GLY A 81 -2.20 -10.60 6.28
C GLY A 81 -1.62 -11.14 4.98
N ARG A 82 -2.45 -11.86 4.21
CA ARG A 82 -2.05 -12.47 2.95
C ARG A 82 -2.45 -11.58 1.78
N ARG A 83 -1.50 -11.30 0.91
CA ARG A 83 -1.78 -10.56 -0.33
C ARG A 83 -2.52 -11.48 -1.29
N THR A 84 -3.73 -11.08 -1.71
CA THR A 84 -4.59 -11.87 -2.59
C THR A 84 -4.55 -11.40 -4.03
N SER A 85 -4.27 -10.12 -4.27
CA SER A 85 -4.15 -9.58 -5.63
C SER A 85 -3.34 -8.30 -5.66
N VAL A 86 -2.79 -8.00 -6.83
CA VAL A 86 -2.16 -6.73 -7.15
C VAL A 86 -2.67 -6.30 -8.52
N ASP A 87 -3.28 -5.13 -8.60
CA ASP A 87 -3.86 -4.60 -9.82
C ASP A 87 -3.32 -3.21 -10.10
N VAL A 88 -3.20 -2.85 -11.37
CA VAL A 88 -2.76 -1.53 -11.80
C VAL A 88 -3.82 -0.93 -12.69
N TYR A 89 -4.24 0.29 -12.35
CA TYR A 89 -5.26 1.02 -13.10
C TYR A 89 -4.78 2.41 -13.46
N GLU A 90 -5.20 2.91 -14.60
CA GLU A 90 -5.09 4.33 -14.93
C GLU A 90 -6.19 5.08 -14.19
N VAL A 91 -5.84 6.24 -13.61
CA VAL A 91 -6.85 7.12 -13.01
C VAL A 91 -7.58 7.82 -14.15
N ALA A 92 -8.78 7.34 -14.47
CA ALA A 92 -9.56 7.85 -15.58
C ALA A 92 -10.25 9.19 -15.27
N PHE A 93 -10.56 9.42 -13.99
CA PHE A 93 -11.25 10.63 -13.54
C PHE A 93 -10.99 10.86 -12.06
N GLU A 94 -10.74 12.10 -11.69
CA GLU A 94 -10.58 12.51 -10.28
C GLU A 94 -11.22 13.87 -10.11
N ASN A 95 -12.00 14.05 -9.04
CA ASN A 95 -12.65 15.30 -8.71
C ASN A 95 -12.67 15.51 -7.20
N ASN A 96 -12.07 16.59 -6.74
CA ASN A 96 -12.09 17.02 -5.34
C ASN A 96 -13.30 17.95 -5.13
N VAL A 97 -14.37 17.40 -4.63
CA VAL A 97 -15.62 18.14 -4.38
C VAL A 97 -15.76 18.53 -2.91
#